data_a5f656ddc59d70bb8564b5a97c8c79fa
#
_entry.id   a5f656ddc59d70bb8564b5a97c8c79fa
#
_cell.length_a   1.000
_cell.length_b   1.000
_cell.length_c   1.000
_cell.angle_alpha   90.00
_cell.angle_beta   90.00
_cell.angle_gamma   90.00
#
_symmetry.space_group_name_H-M   'P 1'
#
loop_
_entity.id
_entity.type
_entity.pdbx_description
1 polymer ?
#
loop_
_entity_poly.entity_id
_entity_poly.type
_entity_poly.pdbx_seq_one_letter_code
_entity_poly.pdbx_strand_id
1 'polypeptide(L)'
;ENVFKQQKHGELYFEVLNPGSQGHEKFNIEEVVFKAFDPSVTSIHLKPDTVVFNGVKFIRLDQNIPLNVLSDRIITRQGNLYRQIDVQETQRQVAFFNQFSFASSQVKPLAPGQLSVEYFAPLLQKYSFGISPGINNIYNDGSTFFGFGVPVSLTSRNRFRKLETIEAAIRASYEGQPSPIISNEKSIRGSLELGLNLNVTLPNLWLFPRQSNRYNLKNPRTILGLGYNYSEPFWGKRLNFKVNTNYSIQLNKNAILYFSLLDASLINTIYFNNEAGQSFYNSLISLQQEQGNNLKVTFDPQFVSSINSNLVFNKQDPSKPLSDSRFFRLFLESGGTVLNFLNNKDQISLVEKLFPLKQSANSIDSVRQYFRFVKINADFRRNININKNSSYAFRLNLGVINPYGNNRSLPYDKNFFVGGSNSVRAWAPRTLGVGSAGADTTTAGNTIPQPGDILFESSIEYRLKVLHFAGDIQIATFLDAGNVWKWHNINSPSKVNKSNFDLNRFYKEIGVGTGFGIRWDLSYFLFRFDWGIKVFDPARTTGQRFVLDEFSLKRNQPYGLNWNFGIGYPF
;
A
#
# COMPACT_ATOMS: atom_id res chain seq x y z
N GLU A 1 -36.35 -30.41 14.64
CA GLU A 1 -35.42 -30.65 15.78
C GLU A 1 -34.01 -30.42 15.32
N ASN A 2 -33.38 -29.36 15.82
CA ASN A 2 -31.99 -29.03 15.52
C ASN A 2 -31.09 -29.90 16.40
N VAL A 3 -30.45 -30.90 15.85
CA VAL A 3 -29.45 -31.70 16.55
C VAL A 3 -28.10 -31.05 16.40
N PHE A 4 -27.63 -30.37 17.45
CA PHE A 4 -26.26 -29.88 17.54
C PHE A 4 -25.35 -31.04 17.90
N LYS A 5 -24.50 -31.50 16.97
CA LYS A 5 -23.39 -32.39 17.28
C LYS A 5 -22.14 -31.52 17.56
N GLN A 6 -21.79 -31.43 18.84
CA GLN A 6 -20.55 -30.78 19.28
C GLN A 6 -19.38 -31.75 19.11
N GLN A 7 -18.56 -31.57 18.10
CA GLN A 7 -17.25 -32.23 18.04
C GLN A 7 -16.23 -31.46 18.88
N LYS A 8 -15.18 -32.16 19.36
CA LYS A 8 -14.11 -31.63 20.25
C LYS A 8 -13.37 -30.37 19.77
N HIS A 9 -13.73 -29.79 18.63
CA HIS A 9 -13.09 -28.61 18.01
C HIS A 9 -14.08 -27.50 17.65
N GLY A 10 -15.32 -27.51 18.16
CA GLY A 10 -16.24 -26.38 17.98
C GLY A 10 -16.70 -26.10 16.55
N GLU A 11 -16.66 -27.09 15.64
CA GLU A 11 -17.23 -26.94 14.30
C GLU A 11 -18.76 -27.08 14.40
N LEU A 12 -19.46 -26.01 13.98
CA LEU A 12 -20.92 -26.01 13.86
C LEU A 12 -21.29 -26.54 12.48
N TYR A 13 -21.95 -27.68 12.43
CA TYR A 13 -22.52 -28.20 11.20
C TYR A 13 -24.00 -27.81 11.12
N PHE A 14 -24.36 -27.14 10.04
CA PHE A 14 -25.75 -26.91 9.69
C PHE A 14 -26.17 -27.95 8.66
N GLU A 15 -27.08 -28.81 9.01
CA GLU A 15 -27.72 -29.70 8.06
C GLU A 15 -28.95 -28.98 7.47
N VAL A 16 -28.91 -28.71 6.19
CA VAL A 16 -30.07 -28.16 5.46
C VAL A 16 -30.95 -29.35 5.11
N LEU A 17 -31.98 -29.55 5.91
CA LEU A 17 -32.97 -30.59 5.63
C LEU A 17 -33.75 -30.27 4.36
N ASN A 18 -33.97 -31.27 3.53
CA ASN A 18 -34.79 -31.13 2.33
C ASN A 18 -36.20 -30.66 2.72
N PRO A 19 -36.81 -29.67 2.09
CA PRO A 19 -38.10 -29.10 2.51
C PRO A 19 -39.30 -30.08 2.35
N GLY A 20 -39.07 -31.34 2.13
CA GLY A 20 -40.12 -32.35 1.92
C GLY A 20 -40.78 -32.24 0.53
N SER A 21 -42.03 -32.65 0.45
CA SER A 21 -42.79 -32.71 -0.82
C SER A 21 -43.18 -31.35 -1.41
N GLN A 22 -42.97 -30.23 -0.70
CA GLN A 22 -43.42 -28.89 -1.14
C GLN A 22 -42.40 -28.10 -1.96
N GLY A 23 -41.18 -28.59 -2.17
CA GLY A 23 -40.14 -27.87 -2.95
C GLY A 23 -39.73 -26.52 -2.34
N HIS A 24 -38.79 -25.85 -2.98
CA HIS A 24 -38.40 -24.49 -2.59
C HIS A 24 -39.35 -23.47 -3.19
N GLU A 25 -40.05 -22.71 -2.36
CA GLU A 25 -40.90 -21.63 -2.82
C GLU A 25 -40.06 -20.45 -3.32
N LYS A 26 -40.50 -19.84 -4.39
CA LYS A 26 -39.91 -18.62 -4.92
C LYS A 26 -40.65 -17.43 -4.30
N PHE A 27 -39.89 -16.51 -3.72
CA PHE A 27 -40.44 -15.30 -3.13
C PHE A 27 -40.13 -14.09 -4.00
N ASN A 28 -41.12 -13.22 -4.18
CA ASN A 28 -40.98 -11.92 -4.83
C ASN A 28 -40.82 -10.83 -3.77
N ILE A 29 -40.04 -9.82 -4.10
CA ILE A 29 -39.88 -8.64 -3.24
C ILE A 29 -41.04 -7.69 -3.53
N GLU A 30 -41.94 -7.51 -2.57
CA GLU A 30 -43.06 -6.59 -2.69
C GLU A 30 -42.69 -5.17 -2.25
N GLU A 31 -41.82 -5.05 -1.23
CA GLU A 31 -41.40 -3.77 -0.72
C GLU A 31 -39.91 -3.79 -0.38
N VAL A 32 -39.22 -2.67 -0.72
CA VAL A 32 -37.84 -2.42 -0.29
C VAL A 32 -37.86 -1.13 0.54
N VAL A 33 -37.44 -1.22 1.79
CA VAL A 33 -37.40 -0.07 2.72
C VAL A 33 -35.96 0.21 3.14
N PHE A 34 -35.54 1.45 3.04
CA PHE A 34 -34.22 1.89 3.53
C PHE A 34 -34.42 2.89 4.68
N LYS A 35 -33.93 2.55 5.87
CA LYS A 35 -34.02 3.38 7.07
C LYS A 35 -32.64 3.96 7.40
N ALA A 36 -32.49 5.29 7.20
CA ALA A 36 -31.23 6.00 7.46
C ALA A 36 -31.11 6.48 8.91
N PHE A 37 -31.55 5.67 9.87
CA PHE A 37 -31.46 5.94 11.31
C PHE A 37 -31.47 4.62 12.09
N ASP A 38 -31.04 4.70 13.35
CA ASP A 38 -31.13 3.57 14.28
C ASP A 38 -32.54 3.51 14.86
N PRO A 39 -33.31 2.44 14.61
CA PRO A 39 -34.66 2.31 15.13
C PRO A 39 -34.73 2.19 16.66
N SER A 40 -33.61 1.87 17.32
CA SER A 40 -33.53 1.82 18.79
C SER A 40 -33.42 3.20 19.43
N VAL A 41 -33.00 4.22 18.67
CA VAL A 41 -32.90 5.59 19.13
C VAL A 41 -34.23 6.31 18.86
N THR A 42 -35.19 6.11 19.71
CA THR A 42 -36.46 6.86 19.74
C THR A 42 -36.20 8.28 20.26
N SER A 43 -35.76 9.18 19.40
CA SER A 43 -35.87 10.62 19.66
C SER A 43 -37.33 11.03 19.45
N ILE A 44 -38.03 11.25 20.54
CA ILE A 44 -39.47 11.47 20.67
C ILE A 44 -40.02 12.65 19.83
N HIS A 45 -39.18 13.46 19.18
CA HIS A 45 -39.56 14.71 18.53
C HIS A 45 -39.23 14.83 17.03
N LEU A 46 -38.58 13.85 16.41
CA LEU A 46 -38.24 13.92 14.99
C LEU A 46 -39.21 13.05 14.17
N LYS A 47 -40.04 13.67 13.33
CA LYS A 47 -40.86 12.95 12.34
C LYS A 47 -39.95 12.54 11.17
N PRO A 48 -39.77 11.24 10.89
CA PRO A 48 -39.01 10.80 9.74
C PRO A 48 -39.73 11.20 8.44
N ASP A 49 -38.95 11.72 7.48
CA ASP A 49 -39.41 11.97 6.12
C ASP A 49 -39.44 10.64 5.34
N THR A 50 -40.52 10.39 4.63
CA THR A 50 -40.71 9.17 3.84
C THR A 50 -40.87 9.51 2.38
N VAL A 51 -39.96 9.06 1.53
CA VAL A 51 -39.95 9.32 0.09
C VAL A 51 -39.75 8.00 -0.66
N VAL A 52 -40.56 7.75 -1.68
CA VAL A 52 -40.37 6.63 -2.61
C VAL A 52 -39.57 7.11 -3.81
N PHE A 53 -38.46 6.46 -4.08
CA PHE A 53 -37.57 6.78 -5.20
C PHE A 53 -37.01 5.51 -5.82
N ASN A 54 -37.14 5.34 -7.12
CA ASN A 54 -36.70 4.15 -7.89
C ASN A 54 -37.11 2.80 -7.25
N GLY A 55 -38.38 2.68 -6.81
CA GLY A 55 -38.93 1.46 -6.22
C GLY A 55 -38.38 1.12 -4.83
N VAL A 56 -37.75 2.09 -4.14
CA VAL A 56 -37.28 1.97 -2.76
C VAL A 56 -37.93 3.04 -1.91
N LYS A 57 -38.50 2.67 -0.77
CA LYS A 57 -39.08 3.56 0.23
C LYS A 57 -37.99 3.99 1.21
N PHE A 58 -37.54 5.25 1.11
CA PHE A 58 -36.55 5.82 2.01
C PHE A 58 -37.23 6.49 3.20
N ILE A 59 -36.81 6.08 4.41
CA ILE A 59 -37.24 6.70 5.66
C ILE A 59 -35.99 7.30 6.30
N ARG A 60 -35.93 8.64 6.38
CA ARG A 60 -34.74 9.39 6.78
C ARG A 60 -35.07 10.51 7.76
N LEU A 61 -34.17 10.79 8.69
CA LEU A 61 -34.25 11.95 9.59
C LEU A 61 -33.55 13.17 8.99
N ASP A 62 -32.56 13.01 8.15
CA ASP A 62 -31.85 14.07 7.42
C ASP A 62 -32.28 14.12 5.96
N GLN A 63 -32.98 15.19 5.57
CA GLN A 63 -33.45 15.42 4.21
C GLN A 63 -32.32 15.71 3.21
N ASN A 64 -31.12 15.99 3.69
CA ASN A 64 -29.96 16.28 2.83
C ASN A 64 -29.30 15.02 2.24
N ILE A 65 -29.80 13.82 2.53
CA ILE A 65 -29.30 12.57 1.92
C ILE A 65 -29.73 12.52 0.45
N PRO A 66 -28.79 12.46 -0.52
CA PRO A 66 -29.12 12.38 -1.95
C PRO A 66 -29.62 10.98 -2.30
N LEU A 67 -30.92 10.85 -2.53
CA LEU A 67 -31.60 9.57 -2.80
C LEU A 67 -31.10 8.90 -4.08
N ASN A 68 -30.74 9.69 -5.08
CA ASN A 68 -30.23 9.19 -6.34
C ASN A 68 -28.89 8.43 -6.19
N VAL A 69 -27.96 8.93 -5.36
CA VAL A 69 -26.66 8.26 -5.12
C VAL A 69 -26.86 7.02 -4.27
N LEU A 70 -27.74 7.09 -3.28
CA LEU A 70 -28.04 5.97 -2.40
C LEU A 70 -28.80 4.86 -3.13
N SER A 71 -29.81 5.21 -3.91
CA SER A 71 -30.59 4.27 -4.70
C SER A 71 -29.72 3.46 -5.68
N ASP A 72 -28.71 4.08 -6.30
CA ASP A 72 -27.80 3.40 -7.23
C ASP A 72 -27.02 2.25 -6.57
N ARG A 73 -26.95 2.20 -5.23
CA ARG A 73 -26.26 1.15 -4.46
C ARG A 73 -27.16 0.05 -3.94
N ILE A 74 -28.47 0.24 -4.01
CA ILE A 74 -29.44 -0.77 -3.61
C ILE A 74 -29.73 -1.62 -4.84
N ILE A 75 -29.40 -2.92 -4.78
CA ILE A 75 -29.58 -3.86 -5.91
C ILE A 75 -30.99 -4.42 -5.90
N THR A 76 -31.52 -4.69 -4.72
CA THR A 76 -32.89 -5.21 -4.54
C THR A 76 -33.91 -4.16 -4.97
N ARG A 77 -34.94 -4.61 -5.73
CA ARG A 77 -36.02 -3.76 -6.22
C ARG A 77 -37.37 -4.43 -6.02
N GLN A 78 -38.40 -3.63 -5.84
CA GLN A 78 -39.77 -4.12 -5.87
C GLN A 78 -40.05 -4.87 -7.18
N GLY A 79 -40.74 -5.99 -7.11
CA GLY A 79 -41.08 -6.86 -8.23
C GLY A 79 -39.99 -7.88 -8.60
N ASN A 80 -38.78 -7.76 -8.05
CA ASN A 80 -37.72 -8.73 -8.35
C ASN A 80 -37.86 -10.00 -7.51
N LEU A 81 -37.35 -11.12 -8.05
CA LEU A 81 -37.20 -12.36 -7.29
C LEU A 81 -36.22 -12.14 -6.14
N TYR A 82 -36.57 -12.62 -4.93
CA TYR A 82 -35.69 -12.56 -3.78
C TYR A 82 -34.43 -13.41 -3.99
N ARG A 83 -33.29 -12.79 -3.80
CA ARG A 83 -31.96 -13.45 -3.79
C ARG A 83 -31.17 -12.93 -2.61
N GLN A 84 -30.82 -13.82 -1.68
CA GLN A 84 -30.05 -13.42 -0.50
C GLN A 84 -28.71 -12.75 -0.85
N ILE A 85 -28.09 -13.17 -1.96
CA ILE A 85 -26.85 -12.57 -2.44
C ILE A 85 -27.00 -11.10 -2.79
N ASP A 86 -28.15 -10.68 -3.35
CA ASP A 86 -28.42 -9.29 -3.71
C ASP A 86 -28.66 -8.42 -2.48
N VAL A 87 -29.26 -9.00 -1.43
CA VAL A 87 -29.44 -8.34 -0.13
C VAL A 87 -28.10 -8.10 0.54
N GLN A 88 -27.25 -9.13 0.60
CA GLN A 88 -25.89 -9.04 1.17
C GLN A 88 -25.02 -8.06 0.38
N GLU A 89 -25.11 -8.06 -0.95
CA GLU A 89 -24.34 -7.16 -1.79
C GLU A 89 -24.80 -5.71 -1.60
N THR A 90 -26.14 -5.45 -1.49
CA THR A 90 -26.68 -4.12 -1.16
C THR A 90 -26.14 -3.65 0.18
N GLN A 91 -26.20 -4.48 1.20
CA GLN A 91 -25.68 -4.17 2.54
C GLN A 91 -24.20 -3.79 2.48
N ARG A 92 -23.40 -4.57 1.75
CA ARG A 92 -21.98 -4.30 1.55
C ARG A 92 -21.73 -2.98 0.82
N GLN A 93 -22.49 -2.69 -0.25
CA GLN A 93 -22.35 -1.45 -1.01
C GLN A 93 -22.72 -0.20 -0.19
N VAL A 94 -23.72 -0.32 0.66
CA VAL A 94 -24.11 0.76 1.59
C VAL A 94 -23.04 0.99 2.65
N ALA A 95 -22.47 -0.07 3.21
CA ALA A 95 -21.39 0.04 4.20
C ALA A 95 -20.14 0.77 3.66
N PHE A 96 -19.92 0.73 2.35
CA PHE A 96 -18.77 1.42 1.73
C PHE A 96 -18.89 2.96 1.65
N PHE A 97 -20.03 3.57 1.97
CA PHE A 97 -20.17 5.03 1.85
C PHE A 97 -19.38 5.84 2.88
N ASN A 98 -18.88 5.25 3.95
CA ASN A 98 -18.28 5.96 5.09
C ASN A 98 -19.19 7.05 5.72
N GLN A 99 -20.49 6.96 5.45
CA GLN A 99 -21.51 7.85 5.98
C GLN A 99 -22.33 7.17 7.08
N PHE A 100 -22.30 5.84 7.08
CA PHE A 100 -23.10 5.01 7.97
C PHE A 100 -22.20 4.27 8.95
N SER A 101 -22.65 4.10 10.20
CA SER A 101 -21.91 3.38 11.24
C SER A 101 -21.84 1.88 10.95
N PHE A 102 -22.94 1.34 10.44
CA PHE A 102 -23.06 -0.03 9.96
C PHE A 102 -24.18 -0.10 8.91
N ALA A 103 -24.29 -1.24 8.24
CA ALA A 103 -25.43 -1.55 7.39
C ALA A 103 -25.93 -2.95 7.75
N SER A 104 -27.19 -3.08 8.08
CA SER A 104 -27.86 -4.36 8.36
C SER A 104 -29.11 -4.51 7.51
N SER A 105 -29.60 -5.74 7.39
CA SER A 105 -30.82 -6.03 6.65
C SER A 105 -31.71 -6.99 7.42
N GLN A 106 -33.00 -6.84 7.26
CA GLN A 106 -34.02 -7.73 7.77
C GLN A 106 -35.01 -8.07 6.65
N VAL A 107 -35.35 -9.34 6.54
CA VAL A 107 -36.35 -9.82 5.57
C VAL A 107 -37.57 -10.25 6.36
N LYS A 108 -38.76 -9.74 5.95
CA LYS A 108 -40.04 -10.02 6.61
C LYS A 108 -41.02 -10.57 5.60
N PRO A 109 -41.75 -11.67 5.92
CA PRO A 109 -42.85 -12.09 5.08
C PRO A 109 -44.03 -11.11 5.20
N LEU A 110 -44.61 -10.74 4.07
CA LEU A 110 -45.81 -9.88 4.00
C LEU A 110 -47.07 -10.71 3.71
N ALA A 111 -46.95 -11.61 2.74
CA ALA A 111 -48.01 -12.54 2.31
C ALA A 111 -47.37 -13.81 1.73
N PRO A 112 -48.11 -14.89 1.49
CA PRO A 112 -47.57 -16.07 0.82
C PRO A 112 -46.88 -15.71 -0.49
N GLY A 113 -45.59 -16.06 -0.65
CA GLY A 113 -44.77 -15.76 -1.80
C GLY A 113 -44.25 -14.29 -1.88
N GLN A 114 -44.54 -13.43 -0.90
CA GLN A 114 -44.16 -12.00 -0.90
C GLN A 114 -43.31 -11.64 0.31
N LEU A 115 -42.21 -10.90 0.09
CA LEU A 115 -41.28 -10.45 1.12
C LEU A 115 -41.10 -8.92 1.11
N SER A 116 -40.90 -8.35 2.30
CA SER A 116 -40.34 -7.01 2.48
C SER A 116 -38.88 -7.14 2.87
N VAL A 117 -38.02 -6.34 2.22
CA VAL A 117 -36.61 -6.23 2.55
C VAL A 117 -36.33 -4.86 3.15
N GLU A 118 -35.96 -4.83 4.42
CA GLU A 118 -35.65 -3.61 5.16
C GLU A 118 -34.13 -3.49 5.35
N TYR A 119 -33.56 -2.34 5.03
CA TYR A 119 -32.17 -1.98 5.30
C TYR A 119 -32.10 -0.92 6.39
N PHE A 120 -31.18 -1.11 7.33
CA PHE A 120 -30.90 -0.16 8.42
C PHE A 120 -29.48 0.33 8.30
N ALA A 121 -29.30 1.63 8.18
CA ALA A 121 -27.99 2.25 8.05
C ALA A 121 -27.96 3.60 8.79
N PRO A 122 -27.66 3.58 10.11
CA PRO A 122 -27.56 4.79 10.90
C PRO A 122 -26.42 5.68 10.44
N LEU A 123 -26.68 6.97 10.32
CA LEU A 123 -25.70 7.96 9.93
C LEU A 123 -24.61 8.14 11.00
N LEU A 124 -23.37 8.24 10.58
CA LEU A 124 -22.29 8.73 11.40
C LEU A 124 -22.44 10.23 11.67
N GLN A 125 -21.82 10.72 12.72
CA GLN A 125 -21.77 12.14 13.03
C GLN A 125 -21.23 12.94 11.83
N LYS A 126 -21.86 14.07 11.52
CA LYS A 126 -21.48 14.93 10.40
C LYS A 126 -20.04 15.42 10.49
N TYR A 127 -19.58 15.69 11.68
CA TYR A 127 -18.19 16.08 11.98
C TYR A 127 -17.59 15.10 12.97
N SER A 128 -16.36 14.68 12.73
CA SER A 128 -15.58 13.92 13.70
C SER A 128 -14.15 14.47 13.77
N PHE A 129 -13.65 14.53 14.97
CA PHE A 129 -12.30 14.98 15.27
C PHE A 129 -11.50 13.80 15.85
N GLY A 130 -10.28 13.64 15.38
CA GLY A 130 -9.37 12.58 15.83
C GLY A 130 -8.00 13.12 16.17
N ILE A 131 -7.43 12.63 17.27
CA ILE A 131 -6.04 12.82 17.64
C ILE A 131 -5.45 11.43 17.89
N SER A 132 -4.33 11.12 17.25
CA SER A 132 -3.70 9.80 17.31
C SER A 132 -2.21 9.92 17.57
N PRO A 133 -1.78 10.26 18.80
CA PRO A 133 -0.35 10.35 19.12
C PRO A 133 0.30 8.98 18.91
N GLY A 134 1.48 8.96 18.33
CA GLY A 134 2.21 7.75 18.00
C GLY A 134 3.71 7.90 18.16
N ILE A 135 4.36 6.79 18.45
CA ILE A 135 5.82 6.67 18.47
C ILE A 135 6.21 5.85 17.25
N ASN A 136 7.09 6.40 16.44
CA ASN A 136 7.71 5.71 15.32
C ASN A 136 9.07 5.16 15.75
N ASN A 137 9.36 3.95 15.35
CA ASN A 137 10.66 3.33 15.55
C ASN A 137 11.24 2.97 14.19
N ILE A 138 12.34 3.60 13.81
CA ILE A 138 13.07 3.31 12.58
C ILE A 138 14.34 2.59 12.98
N TYR A 139 14.43 1.32 12.58
CA TYR A 139 15.64 0.53 12.73
C TYR A 139 16.45 0.59 11.44
N ASN A 140 17.63 1.14 11.51
CA ASN A 140 18.57 1.18 10.39
C ASN A 140 19.98 0.86 10.87
N ASP A 141 20.61 -0.11 10.21
CA ASP A 141 22.03 -0.48 10.34
C ASP A 141 22.56 -0.63 11.78
N GLY A 142 21.80 -1.34 12.61
CA GLY A 142 22.20 -1.61 14.00
C GLY A 142 21.82 -0.51 15.01
N SER A 143 21.29 0.61 14.56
CA SER A 143 20.83 1.71 15.41
C SER A 143 19.32 1.85 15.36
N THR A 144 18.72 2.09 16.50
CA THR A 144 17.28 2.33 16.64
C THR A 144 17.05 3.84 16.80
N PHE A 145 16.25 4.40 15.91
CA PHE A 145 15.88 5.81 15.96
C PHE A 145 14.42 5.92 16.37
N PHE A 146 14.15 6.73 17.36
CA PHE A 146 12.80 7.00 17.83
C PHE A 146 12.30 8.31 17.22
N GLY A 147 11.07 8.29 16.76
CA GLY A 147 10.32 9.48 16.40
C GLY A 147 9.01 9.51 17.17
N PHE A 148 8.47 10.67 17.35
CA PHE A 148 7.12 10.84 17.85
C PHE A 148 6.36 11.77 16.92
N GLY A 149 5.06 11.53 16.80
CA GLY A 149 4.21 12.35 15.96
C GLY A 149 2.78 12.42 16.48
N VAL A 150 2.14 13.54 16.23
CA VAL A 150 0.75 13.77 16.62
C VAL A 150 -0.04 14.18 15.38
N PRO A 151 -0.69 13.23 14.69
CA PRO A 151 -1.68 13.56 13.68
C PRO A 151 -2.99 14.00 14.34
N VAL A 152 -3.52 15.09 13.83
CA VAL A 152 -4.84 15.64 14.15
C VAL A 152 -5.66 15.60 12.88
N SER A 153 -6.86 15.02 12.91
CA SER A 153 -7.74 14.93 11.76
C SER A 153 -9.14 15.49 12.04
N LEU A 154 -9.69 16.13 11.05
CA LEU A 154 -11.07 16.62 11.01
C LEU A 154 -11.75 15.98 9.81
N THR A 155 -12.84 15.26 10.05
CA THR A 155 -13.66 14.66 9.00
C THR A 155 -15.01 15.34 8.96
N SER A 156 -15.42 15.78 7.76
CA SER A 156 -16.76 16.31 7.49
C SER A 156 -17.47 15.40 6.47
N ARG A 157 -18.70 15.03 6.76
CA ARG A 157 -19.50 14.11 5.95
C ARG A 157 -20.69 14.83 5.35
N ASN A 158 -20.95 14.53 4.05
CA ASN A 158 -22.13 15.01 3.31
C ASN A 158 -22.32 16.55 3.37
N ARG A 159 -21.24 17.32 3.28
CA ARG A 159 -21.27 18.80 3.32
C ARG A 159 -21.98 19.38 2.11
N PHE A 160 -21.72 18.81 0.92
CA PHE A 160 -22.24 19.24 -0.37
C PHE A 160 -23.42 18.38 -0.86
N ARG A 161 -24.03 17.58 0.01
CA ARG A 161 -25.19 16.72 -0.29
C ARG A 161 -24.94 15.71 -1.41
N LYS A 162 -23.71 15.14 -1.48
CA LYS A 162 -23.31 14.12 -2.46
C LYS A 162 -22.82 12.84 -1.81
N LEU A 163 -23.02 12.67 -0.49
CA LEU A 163 -22.45 11.60 0.35
C LEU A 163 -20.90 11.56 0.26
N GLU A 164 -20.30 12.71 0.06
CA GLU A 164 -18.85 12.86 0.09
C GLU A 164 -18.33 12.90 1.52
N THR A 165 -17.06 12.50 1.66
CA THR A 165 -16.29 12.65 2.90
C THR A 165 -15.11 13.56 2.63
N ILE A 166 -14.97 14.62 3.42
CA ILE A 166 -13.84 15.55 3.39
C ILE A 166 -13.03 15.28 4.64
N GLU A 167 -11.77 14.96 4.49
CA GLU A 167 -10.84 14.72 5.59
C GLU A 167 -9.66 15.68 5.45
N ALA A 168 -9.46 16.51 6.48
CA ALA A 168 -8.29 17.35 6.63
C ALA A 168 -7.46 16.82 7.79
N ALA A 169 -6.18 16.57 7.56
CA ALA A 169 -5.27 16.07 8.59
C ALA A 169 -4.00 16.92 8.64
N ILE A 170 -3.59 17.28 9.84
CA ILE A 170 -2.33 17.96 10.13
C ILE A 170 -1.50 17.00 10.97
N ARG A 171 -0.24 16.81 10.61
CA ARG A 171 0.72 16.01 11.36
C ARG A 171 1.94 16.85 11.70
N ALA A 172 2.31 16.86 12.97
CA ALA A 172 3.62 17.30 13.41
C ALA A 172 4.38 16.08 13.93
N SER A 173 5.59 15.84 13.44
CA SER A 173 6.45 14.76 13.91
C SER A 173 7.90 15.23 14.04
N TYR A 174 8.61 14.60 14.96
CA TYR A 174 10.04 14.74 15.12
C TYR A 174 10.66 13.37 15.07
N GLU A 175 11.57 13.14 14.15
CA GLU A 175 12.16 11.82 13.90
C GLU A 175 13.68 11.91 13.91
N GLY A 176 14.33 10.96 14.59
CA GLY A 176 15.76 10.74 14.46
C GLY A 176 16.06 10.22 13.04
N GLN A 177 16.89 10.91 12.29
CA GLN A 177 17.31 10.44 10.97
C GLN A 177 18.74 9.90 11.03
N PRO A 178 18.96 8.63 10.62
CA PRO A 178 20.30 8.18 10.35
C PRO A 178 20.82 8.93 9.12
N SER A 179 22.04 9.44 9.18
CA SER A 179 22.72 9.86 7.97
C SER A 179 23.37 8.62 7.33
N PRO A 180 22.87 8.12 6.20
CA PRO A 180 23.50 6.99 5.52
C PRO A 180 24.87 7.36 4.93
N ILE A 181 25.23 8.64 4.91
CA ILE A 181 26.36 9.18 4.14
C ILE A 181 27.44 9.75 5.04
N ILE A 182 27.11 10.30 6.22
CA ILE A 182 28.07 10.94 7.15
C ILE A 182 28.13 10.09 8.43
N SER A 183 29.17 9.30 8.60
CA SER A 183 29.20 8.25 9.61
C SER A 183 30.23 8.39 10.72
N ASN A 184 30.98 9.47 10.78
CA ASN A 184 31.96 9.63 11.85
C ASN A 184 31.39 10.14 13.19
N GLU A 185 30.14 10.52 13.23
CA GLU A 185 29.47 10.91 14.47
C GLU A 185 28.23 10.04 14.71
N LYS A 186 28.20 9.34 15.83
CA LYS A 186 27.00 8.69 16.40
C LYS A 186 25.92 9.69 16.83
N SER A 187 25.94 10.91 16.32
CA SER A 187 24.96 11.93 16.69
C SER A 187 23.65 11.67 15.98
N ILE A 188 22.64 11.25 16.72
CA ILE A 188 21.24 11.22 16.26
C ILE A 188 20.85 12.67 16.00
N ARG A 189 20.69 13.02 14.73
CA ARG A 189 20.18 14.35 14.33
C ARG A 189 18.71 14.20 14.00
N GLY A 190 17.87 14.98 14.70
CA GLY A 190 16.44 14.94 14.46
C GLY A 190 16.02 15.73 13.24
N SER A 191 14.93 15.30 12.61
CA SER A 191 14.22 16.04 11.58
C SER A 191 12.83 16.42 12.07
N LEU A 192 12.49 17.69 11.99
CA LEU A 192 11.12 18.16 12.18
C LEU A 192 10.35 17.95 10.89
N GLU A 193 9.17 17.35 10.99
CA GLU A 193 8.25 17.20 9.86
C GLU A 193 6.88 17.79 10.18
N LEU A 194 6.36 18.57 9.25
CA LEU A 194 5.00 19.13 9.28
C LEU A 194 4.26 18.70 8.03
N GLY A 195 3.16 17.99 8.19
CA GLY A 195 2.33 17.51 7.09
C GLY A 195 0.92 18.09 7.15
N LEU A 196 0.39 18.48 5.99
CA LEU A 196 -1.01 18.83 5.77
C LEU A 196 -1.55 17.94 4.66
N ASN A 197 -2.68 17.25 4.91
CA ASN A 197 -3.36 16.45 3.91
C ASN A 197 -4.84 16.82 3.86
N LEU A 198 -5.36 16.99 2.66
CA LEU A 198 -6.77 17.20 2.40
C LEU A 198 -7.24 16.15 1.40
N ASN A 199 -8.20 15.31 1.80
CA ASN A 199 -8.78 14.29 0.95
C ASN A 199 -10.28 14.51 0.79
N VAL A 200 -10.77 14.47 -0.43
CA VAL A 200 -12.19 14.49 -0.75
C VAL A 200 -12.56 13.17 -1.40
N THR A 201 -13.34 12.35 -0.70
CA THR A 201 -13.82 11.06 -1.19
C THR A 201 -15.25 11.22 -1.71
N LEU A 202 -15.44 10.92 -2.99
CA LEU A 202 -16.74 10.90 -3.67
C LEU A 202 -17.17 9.45 -3.91
N PRO A 203 -18.46 9.10 -3.69
CA PRO A 203 -18.95 7.73 -3.87
C PRO A 203 -19.30 7.39 -5.33
N ASN A 204 -18.75 8.09 -6.28
CA ASN A 204 -18.93 7.92 -7.72
C ASN A 204 -17.61 8.19 -8.46
N LEU A 205 -17.58 7.91 -9.76
CA LEU A 205 -16.46 8.30 -10.62
C LEU A 205 -16.67 9.75 -11.07
N TRP A 206 -15.91 10.66 -10.48
CA TRP A 206 -15.87 12.05 -10.91
C TRP A 206 -15.16 12.17 -12.27
N LEU A 207 -15.59 13.07 -13.14
CA LEU A 207 -15.18 13.23 -14.55
C LEU A 207 -15.71 12.15 -15.52
N PHE A 208 -16.36 11.11 -15.05
CA PHE A 208 -16.97 10.12 -15.93
C PHE A 208 -18.50 10.31 -15.95
N PRO A 209 -19.15 10.12 -17.13
CA PRO A 209 -20.61 10.24 -17.20
C PRO A 209 -21.28 9.28 -16.22
N ARG A 210 -22.39 9.71 -15.63
CA ARG A 210 -23.18 8.94 -14.66
C ARG A 210 -23.90 7.76 -15.32
N GLN A 211 -23.16 6.83 -15.84
CA GLN A 211 -23.67 5.61 -16.50
C GLN A 211 -23.44 4.34 -15.64
N SER A 212 -23.45 4.51 -14.30
CA SER A 212 -23.18 3.39 -13.38
C SER A 212 -24.10 2.20 -13.60
N ASN A 213 -25.36 2.43 -14.00
CA ASN A 213 -26.33 1.36 -14.28
C ASN A 213 -26.05 0.58 -15.58
N ARG A 214 -25.32 1.17 -16.53
CA ARG A 214 -25.00 0.50 -17.81
C ARG A 214 -23.84 -0.48 -17.69
N TYR A 215 -22.91 -0.25 -16.75
CA TYR A 215 -21.68 -1.04 -16.61
C TYR A 215 -21.62 -1.93 -15.37
N ASN A 216 -22.70 -1.99 -14.57
CA ASN A 216 -22.71 -2.75 -13.30
C ASN A 216 -21.47 -2.51 -12.43
N LEU A 217 -20.95 -1.27 -12.41
CA LEU A 217 -19.77 -0.92 -11.64
C LEU A 217 -20.07 -1.04 -10.14
N LYS A 218 -19.34 -1.89 -9.46
CA LYS A 218 -19.49 -2.08 -8.02
C LYS A 218 -18.57 -1.13 -7.26
N ASN A 219 -19.13 -0.42 -6.27
CA ASN A 219 -18.41 0.47 -5.36
C ASN A 219 -17.44 1.46 -6.03
N PRO A 220 -17.87 2.19 -7.11
CA PRO A 220 -17.00 3.20 -7.69
C PRO A 220 -16.74 4.32 -6.69
N ARG A 221 -15.50 4.77 -6.58
CA ARG A 221 -15.07 5.88 -5.74
C ARG A 221 -14.05 6.74 -6.45
N THR A 222 -14.06 8.03 -6.13
CA THR A 222 -13.00 8.98 -6.46
C THR A 222 -12.44 9.58 -5.20
N ILE A 223 -11.14 9.64 -5.06
CA ILE A 223 -10.43 10.33 -3.99
C ILE A 223 -9.57 11.40 -4.64
N LEU A 224 -9.88 12.66 -4.32
CA LEU A 224 -9.07 13.82 -4.69
C LEU A 224 -8.22 14.18 -3.48
N GLY A 225 -6.91 14.14 -3.65
CA GLY A 225 -5.95 14.39 -2.57
C GLY A 225 -5.06 15.58 -2.85
N LEU A 226 -4.88 16.42 -1.84
CA LEU A 226 -3.87 17.47 -1.78
C LEU A 226 -3.01 17.21 -0.56
N GLY A 227 -1.70 17.19 -0.75
CA GLY A 227 -0.73 17.00 0.32
C GLY A 227 0.34 18.09 0.30
N TYR A 228 0.72 18.54 1.46
CA TYR A 228 1.88 19.40 1.65
C TYR A 228 2.69 18.85 2.81
N ASN A 229 3.98 18.60 2.60
CA ASN A 229 4.88 18.14 3.63
C ASN A 229 6.13 19.01 3.66
N TYR A 230 6.44 19.53 4.82
CA TYR A 230 7.67 20.24 5.13
C TYR A 230 8.53 19.35 6.02
N SER A 231 9.79 19.18 5.68
CA SER A 231 10.78 18.53 6.54
C SER A 231 12.06 19.36 6.62
N GLU A 232 12.65 19.40 7.79
CA GLU A 232 13.91 20.11 8.05
C GLU A 232 14.94 19.15 8.65
N PRO A 233 15.58 18.32 7.81
CA PRO A 233 16.73 17.53 8.20
C PRO A 233 17.97 18.43 8.41
N PHE A 234 19.00 17.89 9.06
CA PHE A 234 20.23 18.61 9.40
C PHE A 234 20.97 19.21 8.22
N TRP A 235 20.75 18.69 7.00
CA TRP A 235 21.44 19.10 5.78
C TRP A 235 20.68 20.13 4.94
N GLY A 236 19.39 20.38 5.26
CA GLY A 236 18.60 21.29 4.41
C GLY A 236 17.13 21.40 4.80
N LYS A 237 16.34 21.88 3.86
CA LYS A 237 14.88 21.96 3.92
C LYS A 237 14.27 21.25 2.73
N ARG A 238 13.19 20.52 2.94
CA ARG A 238 12.46 19.83 1.88
C ARG A 238 10.98 20.13 1.96
N LEU A 239 10.44 20.58 0.85
CA LEU A 239 9.04 20.90 0.66
C LEU A 239 8.49 19.94 -0.38
N ASN A 240 7.43 19.22 -0.08
CA ASN A 240 6.77 18.32 -1.01
C ASN A 240 5.29 18.71 -1.13
N PHE A 241 4.90 19.12 -2.32
CA PHE A 241 3.50 19.38 -2.67
C PHE A 241 3.01 18.25 -3.58
N LYS A 242 1.92 17.60 -3.18
CA LYS A 242 1.35 16.46 -3.90
C LYS A 242 -0.12 16.71 -4.26
N VAL A 243 -0.47 16.39 -5.50
CA VAL A 243 -1.86 16.36 -5.99
C VAL A 243 -2.12 14.99 -6.59
N ASN A 244 -3.21 14.35 -6.19
CA ASN A 244 -3.58 13.08 -6.78
C ASN A 244 -5.09 12.95 -7.01
N THR A 245 -5.43 12.13 -8.01
CA THR A 245 -6.81 11.70 -8.29
C THR A 245 -6.82 10.18 -8.35
N ASN A 246 -7.38 9.55 -7.35
CA ASN A 246 -7.44 8.09 -7.28
C ASN A 246 -8.87 7.62 -7.49
N TYR A 247 -9.04 6.67 -8.38
CA TYR A 247 -10.31 5.99 -8.64
C TYR A 247 -10.21 4.55 -8.18
N SER A 248 -11.29 4.02 -7.65
CA SER A 248 -11.40 2.60 -7.33
C SER A 248 -12.72 2.03 -7.81
N ILE A 249 -12.66 0.85 -8.42
CA ILE A 249 -13.80 0.12 -8.93
C ILE A 249 -13.66 -1.33 -8.50
N GLN A 250 -14.66 -1.89 -7.87
CA GLN A 250 -14.72 -3.30 -7.59
C GLN A 250 -15.22 -4.05 -8.82
N LEU A 251 -14.36 -4.82 -9.47
CA LEU A 251 -14.70 -5.60 -10.66
C LEU A 251 -15.54 -6.84 -10.29
N ASN A 252 -15.15 -7.51 -9.20
CA ASN A 252 -15.89 -8.63 -8.63
C ASN A 252 -15.56 -8.76 -7.13
N LYS A 253 -16.08 -9.80 -6.44
CA LYS A 253 -15.86 -10.01 -5.01
C LYS A 253 -14.37 -10.12 -4.60
N ASN A 254 -13.51 -10.51 -5.54
CA ASN A 254 -12.09 -10.76 -5.30
C ASN A 254 -11.15 -9.77 -6.03
N ALA A 255 -11.67 -8.92 -6.91
CA ALA A 255 -10.84 -8.06 -7.74
C ALA A 255 -11.26 -6.59 -7.64
N ILE A 256 -10.27 -5.72 -7.42
CA ILE A 256 -10.43 -4.27 -7.36
C ILE A 256 -9.43 -3.65 -8.33
N LEU A 257 -9.92 -2.74 -9.15
CA LEU A 257 -9.09 -1.88 -10.00
C LEU A 257 -8.97 -0.51 -9.34
N TYR A 258 -7.75 -0.10 -9.08
CA TYR A 258 -7.39 1.27 -8.73
C TYR A 258 -6.73 1.90 -9.94
N PHE A 259 -7.05 3.16 -10.22
CA PHE A 259 -6.32 3.91 -11.23
C PHE A 259 -6.25 5.39 -10.84
N SER A 260 -5.19 6.06 -11.25
CA SER A 260 -4.97 7.48 -11.02
C SER A 260 -4.76 8.18 -12.35
N LEU A 261 -5.57 9.18 -12.65
CA LEU A 261 -5.41 10.01 -13.83
C LEU A 261 -4.37 11.11 -13.63
N LEU A 262 -4.09 11.44 -12.38
CA LEU A 262 -3.08 12.41 -11.99
C LEU A 262 -2.48 11.99 -10.65
N ASP A 263 -1.18 11.74 -10.64
CA ASP A 263 -0.35 11.66 -9.44
C ASP A 263 0.86 12.57 -9.68
N ALA A 264 0.79 13.79 -9.17
CA ALA A 264 1.81 14.80 -9.36
C ALA A 264 2.44 15.18 -8.02
N SER A 265 3.76 15.20 -7.98
CA SER A 265 4.56 15.56 -6.82
C SER A 265 5.63 16.57 -7.24
N LEU A 266 5.61 17.72 -6.57
CA LEU A 266 6.62 18.76 -6.69
C LEU A 266 7.43 18.79 -5.42
N ILE A 267 8.68 18.38 -5.50
CA ILE A 267 9.61 18.39 -4.38
C ILE A 267 10.60 19.55 -4.61
N ASN A 268 10.69 20.43 -3.64
CA ASN A 268 11.65 21.51 -3.60
C ASN A 268 12.63 21.26 -2.46
N THR A 269 13.92 21.16 -2.77
CA THR A 269 14.98 20.90 -1.81
C THR A 269 15.91 22.10 -1.78
N ILE A 270 16.25 22.56 -0.58
CA ILE A 270 17.19 23.64 -0.34
C ILE A 270 18.27 23.07 0.58
N TYR A 271 19.48 22.94 0.07
CA TYR A 271 20.63 22.54 0.87
C TYR A 271 21.17 23.73 1.66
N PHE A 272 21.50 23.53 2.93
CA PHE A 272 22.14 24.58 3.73
C PHE A 272 23.58 24.81 3.26
N ASN A 273 23.96 26.07 3.14
CA ASN A 273 25.34 26.47 2.84
C ASN A 273 26.18 26.60 4.13
N ASN A 274 26.05 25.57 5.01
CA ASN A 274 26.87 25.38 6.20
C ASN A 274 27.68 24.09 6.07
N GLU A 275 28.57 23.83 7.00
CA GLU A 275 29.44 22.64 6.98
C GLU A 275 28.66 21.32 6.82
N ALA A 276 27.54 21.17 7.53
CA ALA A 276 26.72 19.96 7.46
C ALA A 276 26.04 19.78 6.10
N GLY A 277 25.47 20.84 5.52
CA GLY A 277 24.82 20.81 4.21
C GLY A 277 25.82 20.60 3.09
N GLN A 278 26.97 21.28 3.13
CA GLN A 278 28.05 21.11 2.14
C GLN A 278 28.65 19.70 2.19
N SER A 279 28.94 19.18 3.38
CA SER A 279 29.47 17.84 3.55
C SER A 279 28.48 16.77 3.01
N PHE A 280 27.20 16.92 3.30
CA PHE A 280 26.16 16.03 2.78
C PHE A 280 26.08 16.11 1.23
N TYR A 281 26.02 17.31 0.66
CA TYR A 281 25.95 17.52 -0.79
C TYR A 281 27.18 16.97 -1.52
N ASN A 282 28.40 17.22 -1.01
CA ASN A 282 29.63 16.71 -1.58
C ASN A 282 29.71 15.19 -1.53
N SER A 283 29.20 14.57 -0.45
CA SER A 283 29.09 13.11 -0.34
C SER A 283 28.14 12.51 -1.38
N LEU A 284 27.03 13.19 -1.71
CA LEU A 284 26.13 12.78 -2.78
C LEU A 284 26.80 12.87 -4.16
N ILE A 285 27.61 13.90 -4.40
CA ILE A 285 28.37 14.08 -5.64
C ILE A 285 29.42 12.98 -5.79
N SER A 286 30.20 12.68 -4.75
CA SER A 286 31.22 11.62 -4.80
C SER A 286 30.60 10.23 -5.07
N LEU A 287 29.46 9.92 -4.45
CA LEU A 287 28.72 8.70 -4.74
C LEU A 287 28.27 8.60 -6.20
N GLN A 288 27.86 9.72 -6.78
CA GLN A 288 27.43 9.76 -8.17
C GLN A 288 28.62 9.63 -9.13
N GLN A 289 29.71 10.33 -8.88
CA GLN A 289 30.88 10.36 -9.76
C GLN A 289 31.74 9.10 -9.65
N GLU A 290 32.01 8.64 -8.42
CA GLU A 290 32.94 7.53 -8.17
C GLU A 290 32.25 6.16 -8.29
N GLN A 291 30.99 6.05 -7.85
CA GLN A 291 30.29 4.78 -7.76
C GLN A 291 29.11 4.67 -8.75
N GLY A 292 28.78 5.74 -9.47
CA GLY A 292 27.65 5.75 -10.39
C GLY A 292 26.27 5.67 -9.71
N ASN A 293 26.22 5.92 -8.39
CA ASN A 293 24.98 5.85 -7.62
C ASN A 293 24.20 7.17 -7.71
N ASN A 294 23.01 7.12 -8.28
CA ASN A 294 22.14 8.29 -8.49
C ASN A 294 21.33 8.70 -7.25
N LEU A 295 21.80 8.38 -6.04
CA LEU A 295 21.13 8.77 -4.79
C LEU A 295 20.91 10.29 -4.71
N LYS A 296 21.82 11.10 -5.27
CA LYS A 296 21.69 12.56 -5.35
C LYS A 296 20.36 13.00 -5.94
N VAL A 297 19.88 12.33 -6.99
CA VAL A 297 18.59 12.64 -7.64
C VAL A 297 17.41 12.58 -6.67
N THR A 298 17.46 11.77 -5.61
CA THR A 298 16.40 11.70 -4.57
C THR A 298 16.29 12.99 -3.77
N PHE A 299 17.43 13.63 -3.57
CA PHE A 299 17.53 14.82 -2.74
C PHE A 299 17.43 16.12 -3.54
N ASP A 300 17.68 16.08 -4.86
CA ASP A 300 17.51 17.25 -5.72
C ASP A 300 16.04 17.70 -5.83
N PRO A 301 15.79 18.97 -6.13
CA PRO A 301 14.46 19.44 -6.51
C PRO A 301 13.93 18.65 -7.71
N GLN A 302 12.67 18.20 -7.64
CA GLN A 302 12.12 17.35 -8.70
C GLN A 302 10.63 17.58 -8.90
N PHE A 303 10.19 17.36 -10.13
CA PHE A 303 8.79 17.28 -10.50
C PHE A 303 8.51 15.92 -11.15
N VAL A 304 7.61 15.18 -10.54
CA VAL A 304 7.17 13.85 -11.00
C VAL A 304 5.68 13.91 -11.23
N SER A 305 5.24 13.58 -12.43
CA SER A 305 3.81 13.40 -12.72
C SER A 305 3.59 12.07 -13.39
N SER A 306 2.56 11.33 -13.02
CA SER A 306 2.26 10.04 -13.60
C SER A 306 0.77 9.74 -13.67
N ILE A 307 0.43 8.82 -14.59
CA ILE A 307 -0.83 8.08 -14.62
C ILE A 307 -0.49 6.65 -14.21
N ASN A 308 -1.29 6.07 -13.34
CA ASN A 308 -1.05 4.69 -12.91
C ASN A 308 -2.34 3.88 -12.79
N SER A 309 -2.18 2.57 -12.87
CA SER A 309 -3.23 1.57 -12.69
C SER A 309 -2.72 0.43 -11.84
N ASN A 310 -3.54 -0.06 -10.92
CA ASN A 310 -3.20 -1.12 -9.99
C ASN A 310 -4.39 -2.10 -9.90
N LEU A 311 -4.26 -3.24 -10.56
CA LEU A 311 -5.23 -4.34 -10.49
C LEU A 311 -4.84 -5.26 -9.34
N VAL A 312 -5.70 -5.38 -8.34
CA VAL A 312 -5.51 -6.25 -7.18
C VAL A 312 -6.57 -7.36 -7.22
N PHE A 313 -6.12 -8.58 -7.26
CA PHE A 313 -6.93 -9.78 -7.10
C PHE A 313 -6.54 -10.44 -5.77
N ASN A 314 -7.51 -10.59 -4.85
CA ASN A 314 -7.32 -11.24 -3.56
C ASN A 314 -8.46 -12.23 -3.32
N LYS A 315 -8.14 -13.51 -3.39
CA LYS A 315 -9.07 -14.59 -3.07
C LYS A 315 -8.68 -15.18 -1.72
N GLN A 316 -9.38 -14.76 -0.70
CA GLN A 316 -9.35 -15.32 0.65
C GLN A 316 -10.78 -15.50 1.10
N ASP A 317 -11.10 -16.63 1.69
CA ASP A 317 -12.41 -16.90 2.28
C ASP A 317 -12.36 -16.62 3.79
N PRO A 318 -12.95 -15.50 4.27
CA PRO A 318 -12.92 -15.15 5.68
C PRO A 318 -13.64 -16.17 6.57
N SER A 319 -14.60 -16.92 6.00
CA SER A 319 -15.34 -17.96 6.73
C SER A 319 -14.53 -19.25 6.88
N LYS A 320 -13.44 -19.39 6.11
CA LYS A 320 -12.55 -20.55 6.12
C LYS A 320 -11.11 -20.10 6.25
N PRO A 321 -10.65 -19.67 7.43
CA PRO A 321 -9.29 -19.13 7.63
C PRO A 321 -8.19 -20.13 7.25
N LEU A 322 -8.50 -21.42 7.22
CA LEU A 322 -7.59 -22.49 6.76
C LEU A 322 -7.74 -22.81 5.26
N SER A 323 -8.46 -21.98 4.49
CA SER A 323 -8.53 -22.16 3.04
C SER A 323 -7.31 -21.55 2.35
N ASP A 324 -6.98 -22.11 1.18
CA ASP A 324 -5.94 -21.55 0.31
C ASP A 324 -6.25 -20.09 -0.05
N SER A 325 -5.26 -19.22 0.07
CA SER A 325 -5.37 -17.84 -0.39
C SER A 325 -4.50 -17.58 -1.62
N ARG A 326 -4.98 -16.69 -2.47
CA ARG A 326 -4.25 -16.24 -3.67
C ARG A 326 -4.35 -14.73 -3.75
N PHE A 327 -3.20 -14.10 -3.92
CA PHE A 327 -3.09 -12.67 -4.17
C PHE A 327 -2.31 -12.45 -5.48
N PHE A 328 -2.80 -11.55 -6.31
CA PHE A 328 -2.10 -11.08 -7.49
C PHE A 328 -2.28 -9.57 -7.61
N ARG A 329 -1.20 -8.85 -7.81
CA ARG A 329 -1.20 -7.42 -8.07
C ARG A 329 -0.44 -7.13 -9.35
N LEU A 330 -1.06 -6.42 -10.27
CA LEU A 330 -0.43 -5.85 -11.45
C LEU A 330 -0.47 -4.34 -11.36
N PHE A 331 0.69 -3.71 -11.28
CA PHE A 331 0.87 -2.26 -11.24
C PHE A 331 1.50 -1.77 -12.53
N LEU A 332 0.87 -0.80 -13.17
CA LEU A 332 1.32 -0.13 -14.38
C LEU A 332 1.40 1.37 -14.10
N GLU A 333 2.49 2.02 -14.49
CA GLU A 333 2.66 3.47 -14.32
C GLU A 333 3.39 4.06 -15.52
N SER A 334 2.88 5.19 -16.01
CA SER A 334 3.53 6.03 -17.01
C SER A 334 3.84 7.39 -16.40
N GLY A 335 5.13 7.68 -16.24
CA GLY A 335 5.63 8.96 -15.72
C GLY A 335 5.86 9.99 -16.81
N GLY A 336 5.78 11.27 -16.45
CA GLY A 336 5.92 12.39 -17.35
C GLY A 336 4.67 12.73 -18.16
N THR A 337 3.51 12.20 -17.78
CA THR A 337 2.26 12.32 -18.55
C THR A 337 1.78 13.75 -18.72
N VAL A 338 1.83 14.57 -17.65
CA VAL A 338 1.50 16.00 -17.76
C VAL A 338 2.49 16.71 -18.69
N LEU A 339 3.75 16.27 -18.66
CA LEU A 339 4.83 16.85 -19.46
C LEU A 339 4.75 16.47 -20.94
N ASN A 340 4.12 15.34 -21.29
CA ASN A 340 4.04 14.90 -22.67
C ASN A 340 3.02 15.69 -23.52
N PHE A 341 2.07 16.37 -22.86
CA PHE A 341 1.07 17.22 -23.53
C PHE A 341 1.58 18.63 -23.85
N LEU A 342 2.75 19.01 -23.33
CA LEU A 342 3.34 20.31 -23.52
C LEU A 342 4.72 20.15 -24.19
N ASN A 343 5.16 21.13 -24.96
CA ASN A 343 6.53 21.15 -25.49
C ASN A 343 7.55 21.28 -24.35
N ASN A 344 8.73 20.69 -24.48
CA ASN A 344 9.73 20.64 -23.41
C ASN A 344 10.07 22.02 -22.82
N LYS A 345 10.18 23.07 -23.67
CA LYS A 345 10.48 24.44 -23.22
C LYS A 345 9.32 25.07 -22.45
N ASP A 346 8.09 24.85 -22.92
CA ASP A 346 6.87 25.40 -22.31
C ASP A 346 6.56 24.75 -20.97
N GLN A 347 6.87 23.48 -20.84
CA GLN A 347 6.69 22.69 -19.61
C GLN A 347 7.57 23.18 -18.47
N ILE A 348 8.86 23.30 -18.75
CA ILE A 348 9.85 23.78 -17.79
C ILE A 348 9.47 25.21 -17.38
N SER A 349 9.18 26.07 -18.37
CA SER A 349 8.76 27.43 -18.15
C SER A 349 7.51 27.55 -17.29
N LEU A 350 6.48 26.71 -17.52
CA LEU A 350 5.25 26.74 -16.74
C LEU A 350 5.49 26.32 -15.27
N VAL A 351 6.22 25.23 -15.04
CA VAL A 351 6.49 24.75 -13.69
C VAL A 351 7.38 25.74 -12.93
N GLU A 352 8.40 26.30 -13.58
CA GLU A 352 9.27 27.30 -12.96
C GLU A 352 8.55 28.64 -12.70
N LYS A 353 7.60 29.01 -13.56
CA LYS A 353 6.77 30.21 -13.36
C LYS A 353 5.77 30.04 -12.21
N LEU A 354 5.14 28.87 -12.11
CA LEU A 354 4.16 28.59 -11.04
C LEU A 354 4.83 28.29 -9.70
N PHE A 355 5.98 27.64 -9.73
CA PHE A 355 6.70 27.18 -8.55
C PHE A 355 8.21 27.47 -8.69
N PRO A 356 8.61 28.75 -8.65
CA PRO A 356 10.01 29.11 -8.81
C PRO A 356 10.88 28.47 -7.71
N LEU A 357 12.06 27.98 -8.11
CA LEU A 357 13.09 27.58 -7.18
C LEU A 357 13.63 28.85 -6.50
N LYS A 358 13.19 29.09 -5.26
CA LYS A 358 13.76 30.15 -4.44
C LYS A 358 15.11 29.68 -3.91
N GLN A 359 16.17 30.07 -4.56
CA GLN A 359 17.53 29.91 -4.05
C GLN A 359 17.82 31.11 -3.13
N SER A 360 18.38 30.82 -1.95
CA SER A 360 18.82 31.85 -1.00
C SER A 360 20.34 32.02 -1.12
N ALA A 361 20.86 33.18 -0.79
CA ALA A 361 22.32 33.41 -0.71
C ALA A 361 23.03 32.37 0.21
N ASN A 362 22.28 31.74 1.11
CA ASN A 362 22.77 30.70 2.03
C ASN A 362 22.40 29.28 1.59
N SER A 363 22.09 29.03 0.30
CA SER A 363 21.81 27.71 -0.24
C SER A 363 22.78 27.32 -1.34
N ILE A 364 22.97 25.99 -1.50
CA ILE A 364 23.73 25.43 -2.62
C ILE A 364 22.80 25.39 -3.84
N ASP A 365 23.31 25.88 -4.99
CA ASP A 365 22.55 25.88 -6.24
C ASP A 365 22.20 24.47 -6.70
N SER A 366 20.94 24.27 -7.05
CA SER A 366 20.42 22.99 -7.51
C SER A 366 19.44 23.18 -8.68
N VAL A 367 19.39 22.20 -9.58
CA VAL A 367 18.55 22.20 -10.77
C VAL A 367 17.42 21.20 -10.59
N ARG A 368 16.19 21.62 -10.94
CA ARG A 368 15.00 20.74 -10.85
C ARG A 368 15.07 19.62 -11.90
N GLN A 369 14.82 18.39 -11.43
CA GLN A 369 14.79 17.20 -12.25
C GLN A 369 13.36 16.91 -12.75
N TYR A 370 13.26 16.48 -14.01
CA TYR A 370 12.01 16.09 -14.66
C TYR A 370 12.15 14.66 -15.19
N PHE A 371 11.15 13.83 -14.98
CA PHE A 371 11.23 12.40 -15.25
C PHE A 371 10.18 11.93 -16.23
N ARG A 372 10.57 11.00 -17.13
CA ARG A 372 9.70 10.26 -18.03
C ARG A 372 10.07 8.79 -17.96
N PHE A 373 9.10 7.95 -17.61
CA PHE A 373 9.34 6.52 -17.44
C PHE A 373 8.07 5.70 -17.63
N VAL A 374 8.25 4.41 -17.90
CA VAL A 374 7.19 3.40 -17.83
C VAL A 374 7.61 2.37 -16.80
N LYS A 375 6.71 2.02 -15.89
CA LYS A 375 6.92 1.03 -14.82
C LYS A 375 5.86 -0.04 -14.87
N ILE A 376 6.29 -1.30 -14.77
CA ILE A 376 5.44 -2.48 -14.66
C ILE A 376 5.93 -3.28 -13.46
N ASN A 377 5.02 -3.70 -12.59
CA ASN A 377 5.33 -4.58 -11.47
C ASN A 377 4.21 -5.60 -11.26
N ALA A 378 4.57 -6.87 -11.17
CA ALA A 378 3.66 -7.98 -10.90
C ALA A 378 4.09 -8.70 -9.62
N ASP A 379 3.19 -8.79 -8.63
CA ASP A 379 3.40 -9.47 -7.34
C ASP A 379 2.35 -10.58 -7.21
N PHE A 380 2.78 -11.82 -7.23
CA PHE A 380 1.96 -13.01 -7.03
C PHE A 380 2.30 -13.66 -5.70
N ARG A 381 1.26 -14.00 -4.92
CA ARG A 381 1.40 -14.68 -3.63
C ARG A 381 0.38 -15.81 -3.54
N ARG A 382 0.78 -16.91 -2.96
CA ARG A 382 -0.09 -18.05 -2.71
C ARG A 382 0.22 -18.65 -1.35
N ASN A 383 -0.81 -18.84 -0.53
CA ASN A 383 -0.74 -19.60 0.70
C ASN A 383 -1.54 -20.90 0.52
N ILE A 384 -0.90 -22.02 0.80
CA ILE A 384 -1.48 -23.38 0.68
C ILE A 384 -1.44 -24.01 2.06
N ASN A 385 -2.61 -24.26 2.62
CA ASN A 385 -2.74 -24.96 3.89
C ASN A 385 -2.73 -26.47 3.64
N ILE A 386 -1.73 -27.18 4.19
CA ILE A 386 -1.61 -28.64 4.08
C ILE A 386 -2.56 -29.28 5.08
N ASN A 387 -2.56 -28.78 6.31
CA ASN A 387 -3.43 -29.20 7.40
C ASN A 387 -3.64 -28.04 8.39
N LYS A 388 -4.31 -28.29 9.53
CA LYS A 388 -4.60 -27.27 10.56
C LYS A 388 -3.35 -26.65 11.19
N ASN A 389 -2.19 -27.32 11.09
CA ASN A 389 -0.96 -26.92 11.76
C ASN A 389 0.15 -26.52 10.80
N SER A 390 0.02 -26.78 9.50
CA SER A 390 1.10 -26.50 8.55
C SER A 390 0.62 -25.89 7.25
N SER A 391 1.42 -24.96 6.72
CA SER A 391 1.15 -24.29 5.46
C SER A 391 2.45 -23.95 4.71
N TYR A 392 2.34 -23.83 3.37
CA TYR A 392 3.33 -23.23 2.52
C TYR A 392 2.86 -21.85 2.07
N ALA A 393 3.75 -20.88 2.12
CA ALA A 393 3.56 -19.59 1.50
C ALA A 393 4.59 -19.39 0.39
N PHE A 394 4.13 -18.88 -0.74
CA PHE A 394 4.93 -18.63 -1.93
C PHE A 394 4.72 -17.20 -2.41
N ARG A 395 5.79 -16.51 -2.81
CA ARG A 395 5.77 -15.19 -3.44
C ARG A 395 6.67 -15.16 -4.66
N LEU A 396 6.21 -14.48 -5.71
CA LEU A 396 7.00 -14.09 -6.88
C LEU A 396 6.69 -12.63 -7.18
N ASN A 397 7.71 -11.77 -7.20
CA ASN A 397 7.59 -10.35 -7.48
C ASN A 397 8.56 -9.97 -8.60
N LEU A 398 8.03 -9.50 -9.70
CA LEU A 398 8.75 -9.10 -10.90
C LEU A 398 8.50 -7.63 -11.20
N GLY A 399 9.51 -6.89 -11.60
CA GLY A 399 9.37 -5.49 -11.90
C GLY A 399 10.32 -4.99 -12.96
N VAL A 400 9.85 -4.02 -13.73
CA VAL A 400 10.63 -3.33 -14.75
C VAL A 400 10.25 -1.86 -14.74
N ILE A 401 11.23 -0.98 -14.73
CA ILE A 401 11.05 0.45 -14.96
C ILE A 401 12.04 0.90 -16.03
N ASN A 402 11.57 1.61 -17.03
CA ASN A 402 12.39 2.10 -18.13
C ASN A 402 12.18 3.59 -18.36
N PRO A 403 13.25 4.42 -18.30
CA PRO A 403 13.15 5.83 -18.67
C PRO A 403 13.03 5.96 -20.19
N TYR A 404 12.29 6.98 -20.63
CA TYR A 404 12.17 7.31 -22.04
C TYR A 404 12.38 8.81 -22.29
N GLY A 405 12.64 9.19 -23.54
CA GLY A 405 12.96 10.56 -23.93
C GLY A 405 14.44 10.91 -23.70
N ASN A 406 14.74 12.20 -23.61
CA ASN A 406 16.11 12.70 -23.55
C ASN A 406 16.76 12.56 -22.16
N ASN A 407 15.94 12.55 -21.09
CA ASN A 407 16.43 12.36 -19.73
C ASN A 407 16.33 10.88 -19.34
N ARG A 408 17.49 10.26 -19.11
CA ARG A 408 17.60 8.85 -18.74
C ARG A 408 17.63 8.60 -17.23
N SER A 409 17.45 9.64 -16.43
CA SER A 409 17.35 9.47 -14.98
C SER A 409 15.94 9.06 -14.55
N LEU A 410 15.86 8.37 -13.43
CA LEU A 410 14.62 7.89 -12.81
C LEU A 410 14.47 8.51 -11.41
N PRO A 411 13.23 8.79 -10.96
CA PRO A 411 13.01 9.12 -9.55
C PRO A 411 13.45 7.95 -8.69
N TYR A 412 14.29 8.21 -7.71
CA TYR A 412 14.80 7.16 -6.82
C TYR A 412 13.70 6.36 -6.14
N ASP A 413 12.62 7.03 -5.69
CA ASP A 413 11.47 6.40 -5.02
C ASP A 413 10.67 5.47 -5.95
N LYS A 414 10.86 5.57 -7.27
CA LYS A 414 10.20 4.71 -8.25
C LYS A 414 11.01 3.47 -8.61
N ASN A 415 12.31 3.45 -8.29
CA ASN A 415 13.18 2.31 -8.52
C ASN A 415 12.80 1.12 -7.65
N PHE A 416 13.36 -0.04 -7.97
CA PHE A 416 13.21 -1.25 -7.19
C PHE A 416 14.40 -1.47 -6.26
N PHE A 417 14.15 -2.12 -5.14
CA PHE A 417 15.15 -2.49 -4.14
C PHE A 417 14.89 -3.89 -3.64
N VAL A 418 15.96 -4.61 -3.28
CA VAL A 418 15.88 -5.95 -2.71
C VAL A 418 16.70 -6.01 -1.40
N GLY A 419 16.23 -6.84 -0.47
CA GLY A 419 16.76 -7.01 0.88
C GLY A 419 15.82 -6.46 1.96
N GLY A 420 15.90 -7.03 3.14
CA GLY A 420 15.10 -6.67 4.31
C GLY A 420 13.98 -7.67 4.63
N SER A 421 13.27 -7.40 5.71
CA SER A 421 12.34 -8.33 6.37
C SER A 421 11.15 -8.80 5.52
N ASN A 422 10.75 -8.06 4.48
CA ASN A 422 9.65 -8.40 3.55
C ASN A 422 10.15 -8.71 2.13
N SER A 423 11.45 -8.93 1.96
CA SER A 423 12.14 -9.19 0.72
C SER A 423 13.09 -10.39 0.91
N VAL A 424 14.34 -10.31 0.48
CA VAL A 424 15.37 -11.34 0.73
C VAL A 424 15.98 -11.12 2.12
N ARG A 425 15.52 -11.89 3.10
CA ARG A 425 15.77 -11.67 4.54
C ARG A 425 17.21 -11.85 5.00
N ALA A 426 18.07 -12.45 4.16
CA ALA A 426 19.49 -12.61 4.46
C ALA A 426 20.31 -11.33 4.23
N TRP A 427 19.74 -10.30 3.62
CA TRP A 427 20.36 -8.98 3.41
C TRP A 427 19.66 -7.90 4.20
N ALA A 428 20.41 -6.89 4.63
CA ALA A 428 19.86 -5.67 5.20
C ALA A 428 18.92 -4.96 4.20
N PRO A 429 18.01 -4.10 4.66
CA PRO A 429 17.05 -3.43 3.79
C PRO A 429 17.72 -2.69 2.63
N ARG A 430 17.29 -3.01 1.37
CA ARG A 430 17.73 -2.35 0.13
C ARG A 430 19.22 -2.52 -0.23
N THR A 431 19.90 -3.55 0.29
CA THR A 431 21.35 -3.71 0.11
C THR A 431 21.74 -4.87 -0.80
N LEU A 432 20.81 -5.68 -1.29
CA LEU A 432 21.09 -6.72 -2.29
C LEU A 432 21.02 -6.13 -3.70
N GLY A 433 22.07 -6.30 -4.47
CA GLY A 433 22.21 -5.84 -5.86
C GLY A 433 23.30 -4.76 -5.93
N VAL A 434 23.56 -4.16 -7.07
CA VAL A 434 22.92 -4.23 -8.39
C VAL A 434 23.65 -5.31 -9.22
N GLY A 435 22.94 -6.31 -9.70
CA GLY A 435 23.56 -7.44 -10.42
C GLY A 435 24.65 -8.13 -9.59
N SER A 436 25.84 -8.33 -10.19
CA SER A 436 27.04 -8.83 -9.50
C SER A 436 28.04 -7.73 -9.11
N ALA A 437 27.67 -6.45 -9.26
CA ALA A 437 28.54 -5.35 -8.85
C ALA A 437 28.66 -5.23 -7.31
N GLY A 438 27.65 -5.70 -6.59
CA GLY A 438 27.58 -5.60 -5.13
C GLY A 438 27.08 -4.24 -4.65
N ALA A 439 26.93 -4.11 -3.34
CA ALA A 439 26.50 -2.90 -2.70
C ALA A 439 27.61 -1.84 -2.68
N ASP A 440 27.23 -0.59 -2.93
CA ASP A 440 28.12 0.55 -2.71
C ASP A 440 28.29 0.78 -1.21
N THR A 441 29.46 1.28 -0.83
CA THR A 441 29.77 1.64 0.56
C THR A 441 30.23 3.09 0.64
N THR A 442 29.90 3.75 1.75
CA THR A 442 30.47 5.07 2.05
C THR A 442 31.96 4.93 2.40
N THR A 443 32.69 6.06 2.40
CA THR A 443 34.07 6.14 2.91
C THR A 443 34.22 5.58 4.33
N ALA A 444 33.15 5.56 5.12
CA ALA A 444 33.11 4.99 6.46
C ALA A 444 32.67 3.52 6.51
N GLY A 445 32.50 2.87 5.35
CA GLY A 445 32.16 1.44 5.25
C GLY A 445 30.67 1.11 5.38
N ASN A 446 29.77 2.07 5.47
CA ASN A 446 28.32 1.83 5.54
C ASN A 446 27.76 1.48 4.16
N THR A 447 26.95 0.44 4.12
CA THR A 447 26.28 -0.01 2.89
C THR A 447 25.18 0.98 2.47
N ILE A 448 25.15 1.35 1.20
CA ILE A 448 24.17 2.29 0.64
C ILE A 448 23.05 1.50 -0.04
N PRO A 449 21.78 1.99 0.03
CA PRO A 449 20.68 1.39 -0.72
C PRO A 449 20.95 1.32 -2.22
N GLN A 450 20.65 0.16 -2.83
CA GLN A 450 20.97 -0.15 -4.23
C GLN A 450 19.72 -0.08 -5.12
N PRO A 451 19.49 1.03 -5.86
CA PRO A 451 18.34 1.16 -6.76
C PRO A 451 18.54 0.36 -8.05
N GLY A 452 17.56 -0.45 -8.42
CA GLY A 452 17.52 -1.19 -9.68
C GLY A 452 16.34 -0.80 -10.58
N ASP A 453 16.50 -1.06 -11.87
CA ASP A 453 15.48 -0.81 -12.90
C ASP A 453 14.69 -2.08 -13.21
N ILE A 454 15.29 -3.24 -12.99
CA ILE A 454 14.68 -4.57 -13.15
C ILE A 454 14.73 -5.26 -11.80
N LEU A 455 13.62 -5.89 -11.42
CA LEU A 455 13.45 -6.60 -10.16
C LEU A 455 13.09 -8.05 -10.39
N PHE A 456 13.73 -8.93 -9.67
CA PHE A 456 13.33 -10.31 -9.45
C PHE A 456 13.38 -10.63 -7.96
N GLU A 457 12.26 -11.09 -7.38
CA GLU A 457 12.19 -11.65 -6.03
C GLU A 457 11.33 -12.90 -6.03
N SER A 458 11.76 -13.93 -5.33
CA SER A 458 10.98 -15.13 -5.05
C SER A 458 11.22 -15.58 -3.62
N SER A 459 10.18 -16.04 -2.95
CA SER A 459 10.24 -16.55 -1.59
C SER A 459 9.35 -17.78 -1.44
N ILE A 460 9.85 -18.77 -0.72
CA ILE A 460 9.09 -19.94 -0.28
C ILE A 460 9.26 -20.05 1.22
N GLU A 461 8.16 -20.20 1.95
CA GLU A 461 8.17 -20.33 3.40
C GLU A 461 7.28 -21.50 3.83
N TYR A 462 7.82 -22.42 4.61
CA TYR A 462 7.07 -23.44 5.31
C TYR A 462 6.79 -22.99 6.74
N ARG A 463 5.56 -23.07 7.17
CA ARG A 463 5.09 -22.68 8.52
C ARG A 463 4.51 -23.89 9.23
N LEU A 464 4.94 -24.10 10.47
CA LEU A 464 4.46 -25.19 11.32
C LEU A 464 4.02 -24.60 12.67
N LYS A 465 2.75 -24.76 13.03
CA LYS A 465 2.25 -24.44 14.35
C LYS A 465 2.74 -25.52 15.33
N VAL A 466 3.47 -25.09 16.34
CA VAL A 466 4.11 -26.00 17.32
C VAL A 466 3.48 -25.92 18.69
N LEU A 467 2.96 -24.75 19.06
CA LEU A 467 2.44 -24.50 20.41
C LEU A 467 1.31 -23.48 20.37
N HIS A 468 0.36 -23.62 21.31
CA HIS A 468 -0.66 -22.61 21.59
C HIS A 468 -0.42 -22.05 23.00
N PHE A 469 0.08 -20.80 23.09
CA PHE A 469 0.30 -20.10 24.34
C PHE A 469 -0.04 -18.62 24.17
N ALA A 470 -1.14 -18.18 24.79
CA ALA A 470 -1.70 -16.82 24.58
C ALA A 470 -1.81 -16.44 23.08
N GLY A 471 -2.03 -17.44 22.22
CA GLY A 471 -2.00 -17.36 20.77
C GLY A 471 -1.23 -18.53 20.15
N ASP A 472 -1.11 -18.56 18.83
CA ASP A 472 -0.45 -19.63 18.11
C ASP A 472 1.04 -19.29 17.87
N ILE A 473 1.92 -20.16 18.37
CA ILE A 473 3.36 -20.07 18.08
C ILE A 473 3.67 -21.00 16.92
N GLN A 474 4.23 -20.43 15.85
CA GLN A 474 4.62 -21.15 14.65
C GLN A 474 6.14 -21.02 14.44
N ILE A 475 6.76 -22.08 13.99
CA ILE A 475 8.13 -22.07 13.45
C ILE A 475 8.01 -21.97 11.93
N ALA A 476 8.81 -21.12 11.32
CA ALA A 476 8.92 -20.99 9.88
C ALA A 476 10.35 -21.27 9.41
N THR A 477 10.49 -21.95 8.28
CA THR A 477 11.72 -22.05 7.51
C THR A 477 11.49 -21.48 6.14
N PHE A 478 12.50 -20.82 5.58
CA PHE A 478 12.32 -20.11 4.32
C PHE A 478 13.55 -20.16 3.42
N LEU A 479 13.30 -20.00 2.13
CA LEU A 479 14.28 -19.79 1.08
C LEU A 479 13.84 -18.56 0.29
N ASP A 480 14.69 -17.52 0.28
CA ASP A 480 14.48 -16.28 -0.45
C ASP A 480 15.53 -16.15 -1.55
N ALA A 481 15.12 -15.68 -2.72
CA ALA A 481 15.98 -15.43 -3.85
C ALA A 481 15.62 -14.11 -4.51
N GLY A 482 16.60 -13.32 -4.94
CA GLY A 482 16.32 -12.09 -5.63
C GLY A 482 17.55 -11.30 -6.04
N ASN A 483 17.32 -10.28 -6.85
CA ASN A 483 18.28 -9.24 -7.18
C ASN A 483 17.57 -8.08 -7.90
N VAL A 484 18.28 -6.97 -8.07
CA VAL A 484 17.94 -5.87 -8.97
C VAL A 484 19.06 -5.63 -9.96
N TRP A 485 18.73 -5.13 -11.15
CA TRP A 485 19.67 -4.79 -12.21
C TRP A 485 19.35 -3.44 -12.81
N LYS A 486 20.34 -2.82 -13.47
CA LYS A 486 20.16 -1.64 -14.31
C LYS A 486 19.96 -2.04 -15.78
N TRP A 487 19.19 -1.25 -16.54
CA TRP A 487 19.16 -1.39 -18.00
C TRP A 487 20.52 -1.00 -18.60
N HIS A 488 20.98 0.19 -18.29
CA HIS A 488 22.26 0.74 -18.72
C HIS A 488 22.82 1.62 -17.62
N ASN A 489 24.00 1.33 -17.14
CA ASN A 489 24.71 2.22 -16.25
C ASN A 489 25.70 3.05 -17.07
N ILE A 490 25.36 4.32 -17.31
CA ILE A 490 26.14 5.23 -18.18
C ILE A 490 27.31 5.84 -17.40
N ASN A 491 27.24 5.88 -16.06
CA ASN A 491 28.09 6.74 -15.24
C ASN A 491 29.33 6.05 -14.66
N SER A 492 29.51 4.74 -14.86
CA SER A 492 30.68 4.04 -14.33
C SER A 492 31.14 2.90 -15.24
N PRO A 493 32.12 3.15 -16.15
CA PRO A 493 32.58 2.15 -17.11
C PRO A 493 33.09 0.83 -16.48
N SER A 494 33.72 0.88 -15.33
CA SER A 494 34.28 -0.31 -14.65
C SER A 494 33.22 -1.22 -14.01
N LYS A 495 32.05 -0.68 -13.63
CA LYS A 495 30.93 -1.42 -13.05
C LYS A 495 29.83 -1.76 -14.07
N VAL A 496 29.85 -1.17 -15.26
CA VAL A 496 28.78 -1.26 -16.28
C VAL A 496 28.39 -2.71 -16.56
N ASN A 497 29.35 -3.58 -16.78
CA ASN A 497 29.05 -4.99 -17.14
C ASN A 497 28.52 -5.83 -15.98
N LYS A 498 28.77 -5.46 -14.73
CA LYS A 498 28.35 -6.22 -13.53
C LYS A 498 26.99 -5.80 -12.99
N SER A 499 26.57 -4.56 -13.25
CA SER A 499 25.29 -4.01 -12.78
C SER A 499 24.17 -4.13 -13.81
N ASN A 500 24.49 -4.26 -15.10
CA ASN A 500 23.51 -4.30 -16.17
C ASN A 500 22.86 -5.67 -16.30
N PHE A 501 21.57 -5.68 -16.61
CA PHE A 501 20.83 -6.90 -16.90
C PHE A 501 21.31 -7.55 -18.18
N ASP A 502 21.55 -8.86 -18.11
CA ASP A 502 21.94 -9.70 -19.25
C ASP A 502 21.24 -11.05 -19.15
N LEU A 503 20.46 -11.41 -20.17
CA LEU A 503 19.71 -12.66 -20.22
C LEU A 503 20.58 -13.91 -20.11
N ASN A 504 21.88 -13.84 -20.52
CA ASN A 504 22.78 -14.98 -20.50
C ASN A 504 23.44 -15.21 -19.12
N ARG A 505 23.30 -14.23 -18.20
CA ARG A 505 23.99 -14.33 -16.89
C ARG A 505 23.10 -13.99 -15.68
N PHE A 506 21.91 -13.37 -15.85
CA PHE A 506 21.08 -12.90 -14.73
C PHE A 506 20.83 -13.99 -13.69
N TYR A 507 20.62 -15.24 -14.12
CA TYR A 507 20.38 -16.38 -13.23
C TYR A 507 21.59 -16.74 -12.35
N LYS A 508 22.81 -16.38 -12.76
CA LYS A 508 24.05 -16.51 -11.97
C LYS A 508 24.28 -15.34 -11.02
N GLU A 509 23.42 -14.33 -11.08
CA GLU A 509 23.51 -13.11 -10.29
C GLU A 509 22.38 -13.01 -9.27
N ILE A 510 21.53 -14.05 -9.14
CA ILE A 510 20.46 -14.10 -8.15
C ILE A 510 21.07 -14.39 -6.78
N GLY A 511 20.90 -13.47 -5.82
CA GLY A 511 21.27 -13.71 -4.43
C GLY A 511 20.30 -14.70 -3.80
N VAL A 512 20.80 -15.68 -3.05
CA VAL A 512 19.99 -16.70 -2.37
C VAL A 512 20.29 -16.67 -0.88
N GLY A 513 19.24 -16.60 -0.09
CA GLY A 513 19.28 -16.67 1.37
C GLY A 513 18.29 -17.69 1.91
N THR A 514 18.64 -18.31 3.01
CA THR A 514 17.76 -19.20 3.77
C THR A 514 17.64 -18.73 5.20
N GLY A 515 16.81 -19.38 5.98
CA GLY A 515 16.72 -19.09 7.40
C GLY A 515 15.55 -19.73 8.08
N PHE A 516 15.38 -19.33 9.31
CA PHE A 516 14.27 -19.77 10.15
C PHE A 516 13.69 -18.58 10.91
N GLY A 517 12.49 -18.74 11.45
CA GLY A 517 11.85 -17.68 12.21
C GLY A 517 10.74 -18.20 13.11
N ILE A 518 10.37 -17.35 14.05
CA ILE A 518 9.25 -17.58 14.98
C ILE A 518 8.13 -16.61 14.62
N ARG A 519 6.91 -17.12 14.63
CA ARG A 519 5.66 -16.38 14.43
C ARG A 519 4.82 -16.55 15.69
N TRP A 520 4.44 -15.45 16.32
CA TRP A 520 3.53 -15.44 17.47
C TRP A 520 2.25 -14.74 17.07
N ASP A 521 1.21 -15.53 16.80
CA ASP A 521 -0.10 -15.07 16.36
C ASP A 521 -1.05 -14.93 17.54
N LEU A 522 -1.30 -13.69 17.94
CA LEU A 522 -2.22 -13.30 19.02
C LEU A 522 -3.65 -13.02 18.52
N SER A 523 -4.02 -13.46 17.31
CA SER A 523 -5.27 -13.19 16.61
C SER A 523 -5.42 -11.74 16.11
N TYR A 524 -5.05 -10.74 16.90
CA TYR A 524 -5.06 -9.32 16.52
C TYR A 524 -3.70 -8.84 16.00
N PHE A 525 -2.61 -9.41 16.50
CA PHE A 525 -1.24 -9.08 16.14
C PHE A 525 -0.45 -10.36 15.91
N LEU A 526 0.31 -10.38 14.84
CA LEU A 526 1.29 -11.42 14.56
C LEU A 526 2.69 -10.81 14.69
N PHE A 527 3.44 -11.24 15.69
CA PHE A 527 4.85 -10.88 15.84
C PHE A 527 5.72 -11.88 15.10
N ARG A 528 6.73 -11.39 14.44
CA ARG A 528 7.63 -12.17 13.62
C ARG A 528 9.08 -11.83 13.93
N PHE A 529 9.88 -12.87 14.16
CA PHE A 529 11.32 -12.81 14.31
C PHE A 529 11.93 -13.75 13.28
N ASP A 530 12.73 -13.23 12.35
CA ASP A 530 13.40 -14.00 11.31
C ASP A 530 14.92 -13.87 11.43
N TRP A 531 15.61 -14.99 11.22
CA TRP A 531 17.07 -15.09 11.15
C TRP A 531 17.45 -15.55 9.75
N GLY A 532 18.01 -14.61 8.96
CA GLY A 532 18.41 -14.84 7.58
C GLY A 532 19.89 -15.15 7.46
N ILE A 533 20.23 -16.13 6.62
CA ILE A 533 21.57 -16.64 6.35
C ILE A 533 21.81 -16.53 4.85
N LYS A 534 22.91 -15.90 4.43
CA LYS A 534 23.30 -15.85 3.03
C LYS A 534 23.82 -17.23 2.59
N VAL A 535 23.32 -17.71 1.46
CA VAL A 535 23.75 -18.96 0.84
C VAL A 535 24.61 -18.67 -0.39
N PHE A 536 24.12 -17.77 -1.25
CA PHE A 536 24.80 -17.40 -2.47
C PHE A 536 24.80 -15.88 -2.61
N ASP A 537 25.99 -15.27 -2.62
CA ASP A 537 26.19 -13.83 -2.75
C ASP A 537 26.76 -13.49 -4.15
N PRO A 538 25.94 -12.88 -5.04
CA PRO A 538 26.37 -12.57 -6.40
C PRO A 538 27.49 -11.54 -6.48
N ALA A 539 27.71 -10.75 -5.42
CA ALA A 539 28.76 -9.73 -5.36
C ALA A 539 30.17 -10.29 -5.26
N ARG A 540 30.29 -11.57 -4.87
CA ARG A 540 31.58 -12.25 -4.79
C ARG A 540 32.14 -12.63 -6.16
N THR A 541 33.43 -12.86 -6.21
CA THR A 541 34.10 -13.33 -7.42
C THR A 541 33.54 -14.69 -7.87
N THR A 542 33.52 -14.91 -9.18
CA THR A 542 33.07 -16.18 -9.74
C THR A 542 33.89 -17.34 -9.13
N GLY A 543 33.21 -18.36 -8.60
CA GLY A 543 33.83 -19.49 -7.88
C GLY A 543 33.79 -19.36 -6.34
N GLN A 544 33.56 -18.14 -5.80
CA GLN A 544 33.45 -17.88 -4.35
C GLN A 544 32.07 -17.35 -3.94
N ARG A 545 31.05 -17.50 -4.79
CA ARG A 545 29.70 -16.95 -4.55
C ARG A 545 28.88 -17.78 -3.56
N PHE A 546 29.22 -19.04 -3.37
CA PHE A 546 28.63 -19.87 -2.32
C PHE A 546 29.33 -19.50 -1.00
N VAL A 547 28.60 -18.95 -0.05
CA VAL A 547 29.13 -18.31 1.17
C VAL A 547 28.63 -18.96 2.47
N LEU A 548 27.95 -20.10 2.36
CA LEU A 548 27.42 -20.80 3.53
C LEU A 548 28.51 -21.35 4.43
N ASP A 549 29.67 -21.67 3.88
CA ASP A 549 30.87 -22.11 4.60
C ASP A 549 31.53 -20.98 5.42
N GLU A 550 31.33 -19.74 5.04
CA GLU A 550 31.80 -18.56 5.77
C GLU A 550 30.78 -18.09 6.85
N PHE A 551 29.66 -18.81 7.06
CA PHE A 551 28.62 -18.43 7.99
C PHE A 551 29.11 -18.25 9.43
N SER A 552 28.67 -17.17 10.08
CA SER A 552 28.98 -16.87 11.47
C SER A 552 27.70 -16.53 12.24
N LEU A 553 27.59 -17.03 13.46
CA LEU A 553 26.49 -16.63 14.37
C LEU A 553 26.63 -15.18 14.86
N LYS A 554 27.80 -14.56 14.70
CA LYS A 554 28.05 -13.17 15.09
C LYS A 554 27.38 -12.22 14.11
N ARG A 555 26.52 -11.30 14.61
CA ARG A 555 25.75 -10.35 13.82
C ARG A 555 26.60 -9.39 12.97
N ASN A 556 27.75 -8.97 13.44
CA ASN A 556 28.58 -7.92 12.81
C ASN A 556 29.63 -8.47 11.83
N GLN A 557 29.48 -9.71 11.37
CA GLN A 557 30.34 -10.29 10.35
C GLN A 557 29.68 -10.17 8.96
N PRO A 558 30.44 -10.09 7.85
CA PRO A 558 29.88 -9.96 6.49
C PRO A 558 28.88 -11.06 6.12
N TYR A 559 29.06 -12.27 6.65
CA TYR A 559 28.18 -13.43 6.49
C TYR A 559 27.55 -13.87 7.81
N GLY A 560 27.36 -12.93 8.72
CA GLY A 560 26.70 -13.14 9.99
C GLY A 560 25.18 -13.28 9.84
N LEU A 561 24.56 -13.71 10.92
CA LEU A 561 23.12 -13.88 11.03
C LEU A 561 22.40 -12.52 10.89
N ASN A 562 21.55 -12.37 9.88
CA ASN A 562 20.73 -11.16 9.72
C ASN A 562 19.42 -11.27 10.49
N TRP A 563 19.21 -10.36 11.41
CA TRP A 563 18.04 -10.36 12.31
C TRP A 563 16.97 -9.45 11.75
N ASN A 564 15.77 -9.99 11.60
CA ASN A 564 14.61 -9.22 11.14
C ASN A 564 13.47 -9.34 12.16
N PHE A 565 12.91 -8.20 12.54
CA PHE A 565 11.69 -8.12 13.31
C PHE A 565 10.58 -7.56 12.41
N GLY A 566 9.35 -8.03 12.59
CA GLY A 566 8.21 -7.53 11.86
C GLY A 566 6.88 -7.82 12.56
N ILE A 567 5.86 -7.06 12.16
CA ILE A 567 4.47 -7.28 12.55
C ILE A 567 3.72 -7.72 11.29
N GLY A 568 2.98 -8.83 11.36
CA GLY A 568 2.34 -9.47 10.22
C GLY A 568 3.23 -10.47 9.47
N TYR A 569 2.63 -11.20 8.53
CA TYR A 569 3.37 -12.11 7.65
C TYR A 569 4.23 -11.32 6.65
N PRO A 570 5.36 -11.88 6.16
CA PRO A 570 6.23 -11.18 5.21
C PRO A 570 5.57 -10.99 3.84
N PHE A 571 4.62 -11.87 3.51
CA PHE A 571 3.83 -11.82 2.27
C PHE A 571 2.56 -12.68 2.38
#